data_339dd9066e96bc935342ed81c8a75edd
#
_entry.id   339dd9066e96bc935342ed81c8a75edd
#
_cell.length_a   1.000
_cell.length_b   1.000
_cell.length_c   1.000
_cell.angle_alpha   90.00
_cell.angle_beta   90.00
_cell.angle_gamma   90.00
#
_symmetry.space_group_name_H-M   'P 1'
#
loop_
_entity.id
_entity.type
_entity.pdbx_description
1 polymer ?
#
loop_
_entity_poly.entity_id
_entity_poly.type
_entity_poly.pdbx_seq_one_letter_code
_entity_poly.pdbx_strand_id
1 'polypeptide(L)'
;APADEHFPYVLTTIKIEPTGLLRVTEEFIFISNNESFPNGFFRILPKYNYSRNGDRRRTDITLESVTVNGEEKPYHMTEIGNYLHIEPDEPLNLPTGIYTYRFKYLIDRAVWFYDNFDELYWDITAKTLKNVVGSANAVVFLPSNKSFVAQNAVASTRGGLDNRRVTINT
;
A
#
# COMPACT_ATOMS: atom_id res chain seq x y z
N ALA A 1 -16.64 -10.77 23.74
CA ALA A 1 -15.27 -10.27 23.61
C ALA A 1 -15.23 -9.19 22.52
N PRO A 2 -14.49 -8.10 22.70
CA PRO A 2 -14.29 -7.18 21.59
C PRO A 2 -13.67 -7.94 20.40
N ALA A 3 -14.11 -7.61 19.18
CA ALA A 3 -13.53 -8.20 17.99
C ALA A 3 -12.04 -7.87 17.93
N ASP A 4 -11.21 -8.83 17.53
CA ASP A 4 -9.77 -8.60 17.34
C ASP A 4 -9.54 -7.50 16.30
N GLU A 5 -8.57 -6.64 16.55
CA GLU A 5 -8.19 -5.60 15.60
C GLU A 5 -7.74 -6.21 14.27
N HIS A 6 -8.34 -5.78 13.19
CA HIS A 6 -8.01 -6.27 11.86
C HIS A 6 -8.42 -5.29 10.76
N PHE A 7 -7.98 -5.58 9.55
CA PHE A 7 -8.35 -4.86 8.34
C PHE A 7 -9.28 -5.74 7.50
N PRO A 8 -10.62 -5.59 7.59
CA PRO A 8 -11.53 -6.39 6.77
C PRO A 8 -11.33 -6.16 5.27
N TYR A 9 -10.86 -4.97 4.89
CA TYR A 9 -10.75 -4.59 3.50
C TYR A 9 -9.57 -3.64 3.26
N VAL A 10 -8.80 -3.91 2.22
CA VAL A 10 -7.76 -3.03 1.68
C VAL A 10 -7.96 -2.91 0.18
N LEU A 11 -8.00 -1.69 -0.32
CA LEU A 11 -8.04 -1.40 -1.76
C LEU A 11 -6.89 -0.46 -2.12
N THR A 12 -6.07 -0.88 -3.07
CA THR A 12 -5.04 -0.04 -3.67
C THR A 12 -5.42 0.28 -5.11
N THR A 13 -5.44 1.55 -5.45
CA THR A 13 -5.64 2.03 -6.81
C THR A 13 -4.35 2.68 -7.29
N ILE A 14 -3.80 2.19 -8.38
CA ILE A 14 -2.57 2.70 -8.98
C ILE A 14 -2.86 3.15 -10.39
N LYS A 15 -2.62 4.43 -10.67
CA LYS A 15 -2.63 4.97 -12.03
C LYS A 15 -1.18 5.19 -12.47
N ILE A 16 -0.77 4.50 -13.54
CA ILE A 16 0.55 4.63 -14.12
C ILE A 16 0.50 5.71 -15.19
N GLU A 17 1.25 6.79 -15.00
CA GLU A 17 1.40 7.83 -16.01
C GLU A 17 2.38 7.40 -17.12
N PRO A 18 2.33 8.01 -18.32
CA PRO A 18 3.26 7.66 -19.41
C PRO A 18 4.74 7.78 -19.06
N THR A 19 5.09 8.63 -18.11
CA THR A 19 6.46 8.83 -17.61
C THR A 19 6.91 7.74 -16.62
N GLY A 20 6.00 6.87 -16.17
CA GLY A 20 6.26 5.91 -15.11
C GLY A 20 5.93 6.42 -13.70
N LEU A 21 5.49 7.67 -13.56
CA LEU A 21 4.99 8.17 -12.29
C LEU A 21 3.73 7.40 -11.87
N LEU A 22 3.70 6.95 -10.63
CA LEU A 22 2.53 6.28 -10.05
C LEU A 22 1.73 7.26 -9.21
N ARG A 23 0.41 7.33 -9.48
CA ARG A 23 -0.56 7.96 -8.57
C ARG A 23 -1.22 6.84 -7.79
N VAL A 24 -0.99 6.82 -6.49
CA VAL A 24 -1.44 5.74 -5.62
C VAL A 24 -2.46 6.26 -4.62
N THR A 25 -3.55 5.52 -4.48
CA THR A 25 -4.52 5.68 -3.40
C THR A 25 -4.65 4.34 -2.70
N GLU A 26 -4.33 4.30 -1.42
CA GLU A 26 -4.56 3.12 -0.58
C GLU A 26 -5.70 3.41 0.39
N GLU A 27 -6.71 2.56 0.37
CA GLU A 27 -7.84 2.64 1.30
C GLU A 27 -7.83 1.43 2.22
N PHE A 28 -7.87 1.70 3.53
CA PHE A 28 -7.91 0.69 4.57
C PHE A 28 -9.19 0.86 5.39
N ILE A 29 -9.98 -0.20 5.50
CA ILE A 29 -11.00 -0.27 6.54
C ILE A 29 -10.38 -0.99 7.72
N PHE A 30 -10.35 -0.32 8.86
CA PHE A 30 -9.72 -0.80 10.09
C PHE A 30 -10.74 -0.89 11.22
N ILE A 31 -10.81 -2.06 11.85
CA ILE A 31 -11.56 -2.27 13.08
C ILE A 31 -10.60 -2.15 14.25
N SER A 32 -10.79 -1.12 15.06
CA SER A 32 -9.94 -0.79 16.20
C SER A 32 -10.58 -1.23 17.52
N ASN A 33 -9.74 -1.73 18.42
CA ASN A 33 -10.05 -1.84 19.84
C ASN A 33 -9.03 -1.06 20.69
N ASN A 34 -8.31 -0.13 20.07
CA ASN A 34 -7.30 0.76 20.67
C ASN A 34 -6.02 0.06 21.17
N GLU A 35 -5.63 -1.05 20.58
CA GLU A 35 -4.44 -1.82 20.99
C GLU A 35 -3.23 -1.63 20.07
N SER A 36 -3.41 -1.85 18.76
CA SER A 36 -2.29 -1.91 17.81
C SER A 36 -1.72 -0.55 17.43
N PHE A 37 -2.56 0.49 17.42
CA PHE A 37 -2.17 1.83 16.97
C PHE A 37 -2.57 2.90 17.99
N PRO A 38 -1.91 2.93 19.16
CA PRO A 38 -2.32 3.83 20.25
C PRO A 38 -2.18 5.31 19.90
N ASN A 39 -1.33 5.65 18.92
CA ASN A 39 -1.10 7.02 18.45
C ASN A 39 -1.67 7.30 17.07
N GLY A 40 -2.51 6.39 16.54
CA GLY A 40 -3.07 6.45 15.21
C GLY A 40 -2.43 5.50 14.23
N PHE A 41 -3.18 5.13 13.21
CA PHE A 41 -2.70 4.23 12.17
C PHE A 41 -1.63 4.92 11.33
N PHE A 42 -0.57 4.19 11.02
CA PHE A 42 0.55 4.66 10.21
C PHE A 42 0.85 3.65 9.09
N ARG A 43 1.48 4.14 8.04
CA ARG A 43 1.86 3.33 6.88
C ARG A 43 3.38 3.28 6.74
N ILE A 44 3.91 2.10 6.45
CA ILE A 44 5.35 1.91 6.21
C ILE A 44 5.53 1.46 4.77
N LEU A 45 6.33 2.20 4.01
CA LEU A 45 6.64 1.92 2.62
C LEU A 45 8.14 1.64 2.45
N PRO A 46 8.55 0.73 1.56
CA PRO A 46 9.97 0.52 1.27
C PRO A 46 10.55 1.72 0.52
N LYS A 47 11.78 2.13 0.86
CA LYS A 47 12.53 3.16 0.15
C LYS A 47 13.09 2.67 -1.18
N TYR A 48 13.29 1.37 -1.32
CA TYR A 48 13.97 0.76 -2.46
C TYR A 48 13.08 -0.25 -3.15
N ASN A 49 13.24 -0.34 -4.45
CA ASN A 49 12.72 -1.43 -5.25
C ASN A 49 13.86 -2.12 -6.02
N TYR A 50 13.59 -3.29 -6.56
CA TYR A 50 14.59 -4.14 -7.16
C TYR A 50 14.14 -4.61 -8.54
N SER A 51 15.09 -4.61 -9.51
CA SER A 51 14.86 -5.20 -10.81
C SER A 51 14.88 -6.73 -10.74
N ARG A 52 14.48 -7.38 -11.83
CA ARG A 52 14.62 -8.84 -11.98
C ARG A 52 16.07 -9.32 -11.85
N ASN A 53 17.04 -8.46 -12.19
CA ASN A 53 18.47 -8.74 -12.11
C ASN A 53 19.06 -8.43 -10.73
N GLY A 54 18.27 -7.95 -9.78
CA GLY A 54 18.71 -7.62 -8.43
C GLY A 54 19.26 -6.19 -8.27
N ASP A 55 19.19 -5.37 -9.31
CA ASP A 55 19.58 -3.95 -9.20
C ASP A 55 18.66 -3.21 -8.25
N ARG A 56 19.25 -2.46 -7.34
CA ARG A 56 18.52 -1.68 -6.36
C ARG A 56 18.36 -0.24 -6.80
N ARG A 57 17.16 0.30 -6.65
CA ARG A 57 16.87 1.70 -6.94
C ARG A 57 16.01 2.32 -5.86
N ARG A 58 16.36 3.55 -5.46
CA ARG A 58 15.55 4.33 -4.54
C ARG A 58 14.31 4.87 -5.26
N THR A 59 13.16 4.72 -4.64
CA THR A 59 11.91 5.37 -5.06
C THR A 59 11.85 6.80 -4.54
N ASP A 60 11.21 7.70 -5.28
CA ASP A 60 10.85 9.04 -4.82
C ASP A 60 9.36 9.07 -4.49
N ILE A 61 9.04 9.24 -3.21
CA ILE A 61 7.67 9.23 -2.72
C ILE A 61 7.30 10.63 -2.23
N THR A 62 6.17 11.14 -2.72
CA THR A 62 5.59 12.41 -2.28
C THR A 62 4.22 12.14 -1.68
N LEU A 63 4.05 12.42 -0.40
CA LEU A 63 2.75 12.32 0.27
C LEU A 63 1.85 13.48 -0.16
N GLU A 64 0.64 13.18 -0.61
CA GLU A 64 -0.35 14.20 -0.97
C GLU A 64 -1.34 14.45 0.16
N SER A 65 -1.96 13.41 0.69
CA SER A 65 -2.94 13.54 1.77
C SER A 65 -3.18 12.24 2.51
N VAL A 66 -3.64 12.36 3.74
CA VAL A 66 -4.20 11.26 4.52
C VAL A 66 -5.56 11.71 5.05
N THR A 67 -6.59 10.89 4.83
CA THR A 67 -7.92 11.13 5.38
C THR A 67 -8.32 10.00 6.32
N VAL A 68 -9.03 10.35 7.37
CA VAL A 68 -9.63 9.42 8.33
C VAL A 68 -11.13 9.70 8.37
N ASN A 69 -11.93 8.72 7.97
CA ASN A 69 -13.39 8.87 7.82
C ASN A 69 -13.78 10.07 6.96
N GLY A 70 -13.00 10.31 5.89
CA GLY A 70 -13.23 11.42 4.95
C GLY A 70 -12.68 12.77 5.39
N GLU A 71 -12.15 12.89 6.59
CA GLU A 71 -11.56 14.13 7.11
C GLU A 71 -10.04 14.11 6.96
N GLU A 72 -9.48 15.14 6.33
CA GLU A 72 -8.03 15.24 6.19
C GLU A 72 -7.35 15.44 7.54
N LYS A 73 -6.29 14.67 7.77
CA LYS A 73 -5.47 14.74 8.97
C LYS A 73 -4.03 15.05 8.59
N PRO A 74 -3.33 15.84 9.40
CA PRO A 74 -1.92 16.14 9.16
C PRO A 74 -1.05 14.92 9.43
N TYR A 75 -0.32 14.51 8.41
CA TYR A 75 0.65 13.42 8.40
C TYR A 75 1.96 13.89 7.78
N HIS A 76 3.04 13.23 8.12
CA HIS A 76 4.37 13.48 7.54
C HIS A 76 5.08 12.16 7.25
N MET A 77 6.15 12.25 6.46
CA MET A 77 7.02 11.10 6.19
C MET A 77 8.33 11.24 6.95
N THR A 78 8.78 10.13 7.55
CA THR A 78 10.07 9.99 8.22
C THR A 78 10.83 8.80 7.63
N GLU A 79 12.10 9.00 7.32
CA GLU A 79 12.98 7.90 6.89
C GLU A 79 13.53 7.17 8.12
N ILE A 80 13.30 5.86 8.19
CA ILE A 80 13.85 4.99 9.24
C ILE A 80 14.44 3.76 8.57
N GLY A 81 15.78 3.64 8.56
CA GLY A 81 16.47 2.56 7.86
C GLY A 81 16.10 2.52 6.38
N ASN A 82 15.66 1.37 5.90
CA ASN A 82 15.25 1.14 4.50
C ASN A 82 13.78 1.45 4.22
N TYR A 83 13.11 2.15 5.15
CA TYR A 83 11.67 2.39 5.08
C TYR A 83 11.32 3.86 5.24
N LEU A 84 10.18 4.23 4.66
CA LEU A 84 9.51 5.51 4.86
C LEU A 84 8.27 5.26 5.71
N HIS A 85 8.18 5.97 6.83
CA HIS A 85 7.04 5.95 7.73
C HIS A 85 6.15 7.16 7.45
N ILE A 86 4.89 6.90 7.13
CA ILE A 86 3.85 7.93 7.02
C ILE A 86 3.10 7.93 8.34
N GLU A 87 3.33 8.94 9.15
CA GLU A 87 2.87 9.02 10.55
C GLU A 87 2.04 10.29 10.78
N PRO A 88 1.07 10.25 11.72
CA PRO A 88 0.36 11.47 12.10
C PRO A 88 1.30 12.47 12.76
N ASP A 89 1.11 13.77 12.48
CA ASP A 89 1.91 14.84 13.09
C ASP A 89 1.69 14.90 14.60
N GLU A 90 0.44 14.67 15.02
CA GLU A 90 0.05 14.57 16.42
C GLU A 90 -0.62 13.22 16.66
N PRO A 91 -0.51 12.65 17.87
CA PRO A 91 -1.18 11.40 18.20
C PRO A 91 -2.67 11.46 17.90
N LEU A 92 -3.17 10.48 17.13
CA LEU A 92 -4.59 10.30 16.84
C LEU A 92 -5.10 9.10 17.62
N ASN A 93 -5.93 9.37 18.63
CA ASN A 93 -6.58 8.30 19.37
C ASN A 93 -7.64 7.62 18.50
N LEU A 94 -7.61 6.28 18.47
CA LEU A 94 -8.58 5.45 17.75
C LEU A 94 -9.39 4.63 18.76
N PRO A 95 -10.41 5.21 19.41
CA PRO A 95 -11.32 4.43 20.24
C PRO A 95 -11.87 3.21 19.50
N THR A 96 -12.37 2.24 20.21
CA THR A 96 -13.03 1.08 19.61
C THR A 96 -14.06 1.53 18.57
N GLY A 97 -13.93 1.04 17.34
CA GLY A 97 -14.78 1.44 16.24
C GLY A 97 -14.21 1.05 14.88
N ILE A 98 -14.88 1.52 13.83
CA ILE A 98 -14.54 1.28 12.44
C ILE A 98 -14.02 2.57 11.84
N TYR A 99 -12.86 2.50 11.18
CA TYR A 99 -12.19 3.65 10.57
C TYR A 99 -11.89 3.36 9.11
N THR A 100 -12.14 4.36 8.25
CA THR A 100 -11.71 4.34 6.85
C THR A 100 -10.53 5.29 6.70
N TYR A 101 -9.35 4.73 6.44
CA TYR A 101 -8.13 5.48 6.14
C TYR A 101 -7.89 5.51 4.65
N ARG A 102 -7.51 6.67 4.15
CA ARG A 102 -7.11 6.82 2.76
C ARG A 102 -5.79 7.59 2.68
N PHE A 103 -4.77 6.91 2.12
CA PHE A 103 -3.45 7.50 1.85
C PHE A 103 -3.33 7.77 0.36
N LYS A 104 -3.02 9.01 0.00
CA LYS A 104 -2.74 9.40 -1.38
C LYS A 104 -1.30 9.86 -1.50
N TYR A 105 -0.56 9.28 -2.42
CA TYR A 105 0.84 9.63 -2.64
C TYR A 105 1.26 9.37 -4.09
N LEU A 106 2.34 10.02 -4.49
CA LEU A 106 3.00 9.83 -5.77
C LEU A 106 4.27 9.03 -5.55
N ILE A 107 4.56 8.09 -6.44
CA ILE A 107 5.84 7.40 -6.46
C ILE A 107 6.46 7.51 -7.83
N ASP A 108 7.67 8.06 -7.89
CA ASP A 108 8.51 8.01 -9.07
C ASP A 108 9.59 6.93 -8.91
N ARG A 109 10.12 6.46 -10.02
CA ARG A 109 11.18 5.43 -10.07
C ARG A 109 10.77 4.07 -9.49
N ALA A 110 9.49 3.72 -9.54
CA ALA A 110 8.99 2.42 -9.12
C ALA A 110 8.79 1.44 -10.30
N VAL A 111 8.58 1.96 -11.51
CA VAL A 111 8.48 1.14 -12.71
C VAL A 111 9.87 0.86 -13.25
N TRP A 112 10.17 -0.41 -13.55
CA TRP A 112 11.39 -0.83 -14.23
C TRP A 112 11.14 -0.93 -15.73
N PHE A 113 11.95 -0.24 -16.51
CA PHE A 113 11.90 -0.24 -17.97
C PHE A 113 12.95 -1.20 -18.52
N TYR A 114 12.49 -2.23 -19.22
CA TYR A 114 13.35 -3.19 -19.93
C TYR A 114 13.21 -3.00 -21.44
N ASP A 115 14.06 -3.63 -22.21
CA ASP A 115 14.06 -3.44 -23.68
C ASP A 115 12.73 -3.81 -24.35
N ASN A 116 12.04 -4.84 -23.84
CA ASN A 116 10.83 -5.38 -24.47
C ASN A 116 9.55 -5.24 -23.63
N PHE A 117 9.66 -4.81 -22.38
CA PHE A 117 8.52 -4.63 -21.49
C PHE A 117 8.86 -3.73 -20.31
N ASP A 118 7.84 -3.24 -19.65
CA ASP A 118 7.94 -2.49 -18.41
C ASP A 118 7.30 -3.31 -17.28
N GLU A 119 7.83 -3.19 -16.07
CA GLU A 119 7.37 -3.97 -14.93
C GLU A 119 7.12 -3.12 -13.70
N LEU A 120 5.97 -3.35 -13.07
CA LEU A 120 5.65 -2.88 -11.73
C LEU A 120 5.42 -4.09 -10.80
N TYR A 121 6.17 -4.10 -9.71
CA TYR A 121 5.90 -5.00 -8.58
C TYR A 121 5.30 -4.20 -7.42
N TRP A 122 4.20 -4.71 -6.84
CA TRP A 122 3.51 -4.04 -5.75
C TRP A 122 3.05 -5.02 -4.66
N ASP A 123 3.30 -4.67 -3.40
CA ASP A 123 2.78 -5.40 -2.25
C ASP A 123 1.49 -4.74 -1.75
N ILE A 124 0.35 -5.36 -2.07
CA ILE A 124 -0.97 -4.81 -1.75
C ILE A 124 -1.25 -4.85 -0.25
N THR A 125 -0.81 -5.90 0.43
CA THR A 125 -1.14 -6.13 1.84
C THR A 125 -0.21 -5.44 2.81
N ALA A 126 0.90 -4.87 2.30
CA ALA A 126 1.97 -4.30 3.11
C ALA A 126 2.54 -5.27 4.14
N LYS A 127 3.71 -5.82 3.86
CA LYS A 127 4.44 -6.76 4.75
C LYS A 127 4.61 -6.25 6.18
N THR A 128 4.46 -4.95 6.39
CA THR A 128 4.58 -4.29 7.69
C THR A 128 3.30 -4.35 8.52
N LEU A 129 2.14 -4.68 7.91
CA LEU A 129 0.90 -4.90 8.67
C LEU A 129 0.99 -6.23 9.41
N LYS A 130 0.89 -6.18 10.72
CA LYS A 130 0.88 -7.37 11.59
C LYS A 130 -0.51 -7.92 11.81
N ASN A 131 -1.53 -7.09 11.61
CA ASN A 131 -2.93 -7.44 11.81
C ASN A 131 -3.45 -8.27 10.64
N VAL A 132 -4.48 -9.04 10.88
CA VAL A 132 -5.15 -9.83 9.85
C VAL A 132 -5.78 -8.91 8.81
N VAL A 133 -5.60 -9.25 7.54
CA VAL A 133 -6.25 -8.60 6.40
C VAL A 133 -7.27 -9.58 5.82
N GLY A 134 -8.54 -9.19 5.83
CA GLY A 134 -9.63 -10.04 5.35
C GLY A 134 -9.67 -10.13 3.82
N SER A 135 -9.61 -9.00 3.15
CA SER A 135 -9.60 -8.90 1.68
C SER A 135 -8.66 -7.79 1.24
N ALA A 136 -7.81 -8.10 0.26
CA ALA A 136 -6.91 -7.13 -0.34
C ALA A 136 -7.13 -7.10 -1.85
N ASN A 137 -7.35 -5.91 -2.40
CA ASN A 137 -7.64 -5.69 -3.80
C ASN A 137 -6.73 -4.61 -4.37
N ALA A 138 -6.36 -4.76 -5.63
CA ALA A 138 -5.65 -3.72 -6.36
C ALA A 138 -6.32 -3.49 -7.72
N VAL A 139 -6.40 -2.23 -8.11
CA VAL A 139 -6.83 -1.79 -9.43
C VAL A 139 -5.69 -1.00 -10.04
N VAL A 140 -5.20 -1.41 -11.20
CA VAL A 140 -4.09 -0.75 -11.90
C VAL A 140 -4.57 -0.24 -13.23
N PHE A 141 -4.42 1.06 -13.45
CA PHE A 141 -4.71 1.74 -14.69
C PHE A 141 -3.40 2.00 -15.44
N LEU A 142 -3.30 1.45 -16.64
CA LEU A 142 -2.17 1.70 -17.54
C LEU A 142 -2.36 3.00 -18.33
N PRO A 143 -1.26 3.59 -18.85
CA PRO A 143 -1.37 4.62 -19.88
C PRO A 143 -2.20 4.12 -21.07
N SER A 144 -2.95 5.02 -21.72
CA SER A 144 -3.94 4.68 -22.77
C SER A 144 -3.36 3.92 -23.96
N ASN A 145 -2.05 4.05 -24.22
CA ASN A 145 -1.36 3.38 -25.33
C ASN A 145 -0.63 2.08 -24.93
N LYS A 146 -0.91 1.58 -23.72
CA LYS A 146 -0.28 0.37 -23.17
C LYS A 146 -1.32 -0.68 -22.84
N SER A 147 -0.88 -1.93 -22.85
CA SER A 147 -1.69 -3.07 -22.43
C SER A 147 -0.86 -4.02 -21.59
N PHE A 148 -1.53 -4.79 -20.74
CA PHE A 148 -0.86 -5.84 -19.99
C PHE A 148 -0.40 -6.97 -20.91
N VAL A 149 0.87 -7.37 -20.79
CA VAL A 149 1.42 -8.55 -21.47
C VAL A 149 1.48 -9.76 -20.53
N ALA A 150 1.61 -9.52 -19.22
CA ALA A 150 1.57 -10.55 -18.20
C ALA A 150 1.13 -9.95 -16.86
N GLN A 151 0.38 -10.72 -16.09
CA GLN A 151 -0.06 -10.39 -14.75
C GLN A 151 0.11 -11.60 -13.85
N ASN A 152 0.57 -11.39 -12.64
CA ASN A 152 0.67 -12.42 -11.65
C ASN A 152 0.37 -11.84 -10.27
N ALA A 153 -0.31 -12.62 -9.44
CA ALA A 153 -0.56 -12.26 -8.06
C ALA A 153 -0.34 -13.49 -7.17
N VAL A 154 0.26 -13.26 -6.01
CA VAL A 154 0.55 -14.31 -5.04
C VAL A 154 0.01 -13.88 -3.69
N ALA A 155 -0.69 -14.78 -3.03
CA ALA A 155 -1.09 -14.65 -1.64
C ALA A 155 -0.34 -15.66 -0.79
N SER A 156 0.17 -15.20 0.36
CA SER A 156 0.86 -16.05 1.32
C SER A 156 0.51 -15.67 2.75
N THR A 157 0.59 -16.65 3.66
CA THR A 157 0.60 -16.40 5.09
C THR A 157 2.04 -16.23 5.59
N ARG A 158 2.20 -15.76 6.83
CA ARG A 158 3.48 -15.84 7.52
C ARG A 158 3.92 -17.31 7.61
N GLY A 159 4.91 -17.68 6.83
CA GLY A 159 5.54 -19.01 6.87
C GLY A 159 5.02 -20.04 5.88
N GLY A 160 4.20 -19.71 4.89
CA GLY A 160 3.78 -20.68 3.89
C GLY A 160 2.85 -20.15 2.80
N LEU A 161 2.69 -20.95 1.77
CA LEU A 161 1.63 -20.77 0.76
C LEU A 161 0.29 -21.10 1.43
N ASP A 162 -0.66 -20.19 1.36
CA ASP A 162 -2.01 -20.42 1.84
C ASP A 162 -2.97 -20.66 0.65
N ASN A 163 -4.03 -21.41 0.90
CA ASN A 163 -5.13 -21.64 -0.04
C ASN A 163 -6.01 -20.40 -0.24
N ARG A 164 -5.47 -19.20 -0.07
CA ARG A 164 -6.19 -17.96 -0.28
C ARG A 164 -6.51 -17.80 -1.76
N ARG A 165 -7.73 -17.40 -2.00
CA ARG A 165 -8.19 -17.17 -3.37
C ARG A 165 -7.55 -15.91 -3.91
N VAL A 166 -6.82 -16.04 -5.02
CA VAL A 166 -6.33 -14.93 -5.82
C VAL A 166 -7.10 -14.91 -7.13
N THR A 167 -7.63 -13.76 -7.51
CA THR A 167 -8.34 -13.56 -8.79
C THR A 167 -7.71 -12.37 -9.50
N ILE A 168 -7.38 -12.55 -10.77
CA ILE A 168 -6.92 -11.49 -11.66
C ILE A 168 -7.97 -11.31 -12.74
N ASN A 169 -8.51 -10.10 -12.85
CA ASN A 169 -9.47 -9.72 -13.87
C ASN A 169 -8.83 -8.67 -14.78
N THR A 170 -9.01 -8.80 -16.07
CA THR A 170 -8.54 -7.86 -17.09
C THR A 170 -9.69 -7.08 -17.68
#